data_214b722726bc90d05ba435e87dee15b6
#
_entry.id   214b722726bc90d05ba435e87dee15b6
#
_cell.length_a   1.000
_cell.length_b   1.000
_cell.length_c   1.000
_cell.angle_alpha   90.00
_cell.angle_beta   90.00
_cell.angle_gamma   90.00
#
_symmetry.space_group_name_H-M   'P 1'
#
loop_
_entity.id
_entity.type
_entity.pdbx_description
1 polymer ?
#
loop_
_entity_poly.entity_id
_entity_poly.type
_entity_poly.pdbx_seq_one_letter_code
_entity_poly.pdbx_strand_id
1 'polypeptide(L)'
;MTREQIWFVSTGREPYIICFHSVNDKNESEENTMNVAQTIAHDLLSICAVFLRPQEPFTWASGIKSPIYCDNRLTLTAPAVRTHVEEGLKALIETYYPDAEVLMGTSTAGIAHAAITAHLMGLPMGYVRSGAKDHGRGNQIEGKLEKGQKVVVVEDLISTGGSVIEVVDALREAGAEVLGIASIFTYGMKKGLERLAAANVQNISLSNFDTLIEVAAEEGYIEKDACGRLRQFRDNPSDESWMQ
;
A
#
# COMPACT_ATOMS: atom_id res chain seq x y z
N MET A 1 20.58 18.28 20.32
CA MET A 1 21.51 17.21 19.93
C MET A 1 20.71 15.95 19.78
N THR A 2 20.13 15.73 18.63
CA THR A 2 19.38 14.49 18.27
C THR A 2 20.30 13.65 17.41
N ARG A 3 20.52 12.40 17.81
CA ARG A 3 21.39 11.46 17.11
C ARG A 3 20.73 11.05 15.80
N GLU A 4 21.39 11.36 14.69
CA GLU A 4 21.12 10.73 13.40
C GLU A 4 21.55 9.27 13.47
N GLN A 5 20.63 8.34 13.25
CA GLN A 5 20.98 6.95 12.99
C GLN A 5 21.05 6.75 11.49
N ILE A 6 22.25 6.70 10.98
CA ILE A 6 22.54 6.34 9.58
C ILE A 6 22.70 4.81 9.54
N TRP A 7 21.84 4.10 8.84
CA TRP A 7 21.98 2.68 8.58
C TRP A 7 22.56 2.46 7.19
N PHE A 8 23.73 1.86 7.12
CA PHE A 8 24.32 1.39 5.86
C PHE A 8 23.95 -0.07 5.63
N VAL A 9 23.19 -0.37 4.60
CA VAL A 9 23.03 -1.73 4.11
C VAL A 9 23.96 -1.92 2.92
N SER A 10 25.06 -2.66 3.11
CA SER A 10 25.99 -3.00 2.04
C SER A 10 25.53 -4.28 1.35
N THR A 11 25.02 -4.16 0.13
CA THR A 11 24.74 -5.30 -0.78
C THR A 11 25.67 -5.33 -1.98
N GLY A 12 26.91 -4.86 -1.86
CA GLY A 12 27.95 -5.03 -2.89
C GLY A 12 27.76 -4.27 -4.21
N ARG A 13 26.76 -3.41 -4.33
CA ARG A 13 26.56 -2.48 -5.44
C ARG A 13 25.94 -1.23 -4.83
N GLU A 14 26.53 -0.10 -5.02
CA GLU A 14 26.26 1.25 -4.54
C GLU A 14 25.23 1.44 -3.38
N PRO A 15 25.56 2.18 -2.31
CA PRO A 15 24.68 2.37 -1.16
C PRO A 15 23.53 3.32 -1.51
N TYR A 16 22.30 2.87 -1.33
CA TYR A 16 21.11 3.73 -1.37
C TYR A 16 20.82 4.27 0.03
N ILE A 17 20.65 5.58 0.14
CA ILE A 17 20.32 6.27 1.38
C ILE A 17 18.79 6.39 1.44
N ILE A 18 18.16 5.65 2.34
CA ILE A 18 16.75 5.87 2.69
C ILE A 18 16.75 6.84 3.88
N CYS A 19 16.49 8.12 3.63
CA CYS A 19 16.36 9.13 4.68
C CYS A 19 14.89 9.19 5.13
N PHE A 20 14.61 8.75 6.36
CA PHE A 20 13.35 9.03 7.04
C PHE A 20 13.46 10.40 7.73
N HIS A 21 12.69 11.39 7.26
CA HIS A 21 12.58 12.67 7.96
C HIS A 21 11.33 12.63 8.87
N SER A 22 11.57 12.79 10.17
CA SER A 22 10.52 13.17 11.11
C SER A 22 10.07 14.60 10.79
N VAL A 23 8.77 14.83 10.77
CA VAL A 23 8.17 16.15 10.57
C VAL A 23 8.54 17.03 11.76
N ASN A 24 9.52 17.88 11.58
CA ASN A 24 9.73 19.25 12.08
C ASN A 24 11.21 19.61 12.04
N ASP A 25 11.62 20.35 11.00
CA ASP A 25 12.37 21.60 11.20
C ASP A 25 12.50 22.33 9.86
N LYS A 26 12.29 23.62 9.93
CA LYS A 26 12.41 24.54 8.81
C LYS A 26 13.88 24.86 8.56
N ASN A 27 14.23 24.94 7.28
CA ASN A 27 15.46 25.45 6.68
C ASN A 27 16.66 24.49 6.69
N GLU A 28 16.93 23.90 5.50
CA GLU A 28 18.24 24.03 4.85
C GLU A 28 18.22 23.31 3.50
N SER A 29 18.75 23.99 2.47
CA SER A 29 19.16 23.58 1.11
C SER A 29 18.50 22.35 0.49
N GLU A 30 17.66 22.59 -0.51
CA GLU A 30 16.97 21.62 -1.37
C GLU A 30 17.95 20.80 -2.23
N GLU A 31 18.46 19.70 -1.70
CA GLU A 31 18.68 18.53 -2.53
C GLU A 31 17.33 17.81 -2.63
N ASN A 32 16.81 17.68 -3.85
CA ASN A 32 15.50 17.12 -4.16
C ASN A 32 15.49 15.59 -3.89
N THR A 33 15.54 15.21 -2.63
CA THR A 33 15.50 13.81 -2.19
C THR A 33 14.03 13.38 -2.11
N MET A 34 13.60 12.48 -3.00
CA MET A 34 12.24 11.93 -2.98
C MET A 34 11.96 11.27 -1.63
N ASN A 35 10.80 11.56 -1.03
CA ASN A 35 10.33 10.84 0.15
C ASN A 35 9.82 9.44 -0.23
N VAL A 36 9.58 8.57 0.76
CA VAL A 36 9.13 7.17 0.52
C VAL A 36 7.91 7.11 -0.41
N ALA A 37 6.92 7.99 -0.22
CA ALA A 37 5.71 7.97 -1.04
C ALA A 37 5.99 8.33 -2.51
N GLN A 38 6.89 9.28 -2.75
CA GLN A 38 7.34 9.66 -4.09
C GLN A 38 8.19 8.56 -4.72
N THR A 39 9.09 7.93 -3.97
CA THR A 39 9.91 6.81 -4.45
C THR A 39 9.03 5.65 -4.89
N ILE A 40 8.04 5.25 -4.10
CA ILE A 40 7.12 4.17 -4.47
C ILE A 40 6.25 4.58 -5.67
N ALA A 41 5.79 5.83 -5.74
CA ALA A 41 5.04 6.32 -6.89
C ALA A 41 5.86 6.26 -8.19
N HIS A 42 7.10 6.74 -8.16
CA HIS A 42 8.07 6.61 -9.24
C HIS A 42 8.29 5.15 -9.66
N ASP A 43 8.56 4.28 -8.68
CA ASP A 43 8.78 2.86 -8.91
C ASP A 43 7.60 2.19 -9.62
N LEU A 44 6.37 2.44 -9.15
CA LEU A 44 5.15 1.89 -9.76
C LEU A 44 4.94 2.36 -11.20
N LEU A 45 5.24 3.63 -11.49
CA LEU A 45 5.18 4.19 -12.85
C LEU A 45 6.27 3.58 -13.74
N SER A 46 7.51 3.51 -13.26
CA SER A 46 8.68 3.07 -14.03
C SER A 46 8.59 1.62 -14.51
N ILE A 47 7.97 0.73 -13.71
CA ILE A 47 7.75 -0.69 -14.08
C ILE A 47 6.41 -0.92 -14.77
N CYS A 48 5.67 0.14 -15.11
CA CYS A 48 4.33 0.05 -15.67
C CYS A 48 3.33 -0.75 -14.79
N ALA A 49 3.49 -0.72 -13.47
CA ALA A 49 2.50 -1.22 -12.53
C ALA A 49 1.28 -0.29 -12.45
N VAL A 50 1.47 0.99 -12.77
CA VAL A 50 0.39 1.97 -12.88
C VAL A 50 0.39 2.58 -14.26
N PHE A 51 -0.81 2.67 -14.85
CA PHE A 51 -1.10 3.40 -16.07
C PHE A 51 -2.10 4.52 -15.79
N LEU A 52 -1.79 5.72 -16.28
CA LEU A 52 -2.68 6.88 -16.25
C LEU A 52 -3.11 7.22 -17.67
N ARG A 53 -4.41 7.20 -17.95
CA ARG A 53 -5.02 7.48 -19.27
C ARG A 53 -6.23 8.41 -19.12
N PRO A 54 -6.02 9.68 -18.79
CA PRO A 54 -7.13 10.62 -18.61
C PRO A 54 -7.91 10.92 -19.89
N GLN A 55 -7.30 10.75 -21.08
CA GLN A 55 -7.94 10.96 -22.38
C GLN A 55 -8.65 9.70 -22.92
N GLU A 56 -8.15 8.51 -22.56
CA GLU A 56 -8.66 7.21 -23.01
C GLU A 56 -8.85 6.27 -21.81
N PRO A 57 -9.88 6.51 -20.98
CA PRO A 57 -10.02 5.81 -19.71
C PRO A 57 -10.27 4.30 -19.87
N PHE A 58 -9.81 3.55 -18.90
CA PHE A 58 -10.14 2.14 -18.72
C PHE A 58 -11.62 2.01 -18.35
N THR A 59 -12.21 0.85 -18.64
CA THR A 59 -13.54 0.49 -18.10
C THR A 59 -13.36 -0.62 -17.08
N TRP A 60 -13.68 -0.36 -15.81
CA TRP A 60 -13.67 -1.38 -14.78
C TRP A 60 -14.80 -2.38 -14.97
N ALA A 61 -14.72 -3.56 -14.32
CA ALA A 61 -15.77 -4.58 -14.37
C ALA A 61 -17.13 -4.05 -13.86
N SER A 62 -17.13 -3.01 -13.01
CA SER A 62 -18.34 -2.30 -12.56
C SER A 62 -18.95 -1.37 -13.61
N GLY A 63 -18.31 -1.19 -14.76
CA GLY A 63 -18.69 -0.22 -15.80
C GLY A 63 -18.14 1.19 -15.59
N ILE A 64 -17.51 1.48 -14.47
CA ILE A 64 -16.93 2.79 -14.18
C ILE A 64 -15.77 3.09 -15.15
N LYS A 65 -15.79 4.28 -15.72
CA LYS A 65 -14.67 4.82 -16.51
C LYS A 65 -13.58 5.31 -15.56
N SER A 66 -12.40 4.72 -15.65
CA SER A 66 -11.27 5.03 -14.77
C SER A 66 -10.07 5.53 -15.55
N PRO A 67 -9.48 6.68 -15.18
CA PRO A 67 -8.26 7.17 -15.79
C PRO A 67 -7.01 6.43 -15.30
N ILE A 68 -7.15 5.50 -14.35
CA ILE A 68 -6.05 4.77 -13.73
C ILE A 68 -6.31 3.27 -13.74
N TYR A 69 -5.26 2.51 -14.02
CA TYR A 69 -5.17 1.08 -13.78
C TYR A 69 -3.91 0.80 -12.96
N CYS A 70 -4.04 0.04 -11.88
CA CYS A 70 -2.94 -0.33 -10.99
C CYS A 70 -2.89 -1.85 -10.81
N ASP A 71 -1.69 -2.41 -11.01
CA ASP A 71 -1.37 -3.82 -10.77
C ASP A 71 -0.06 -3.94 -9.97
N ASN A 72 -0.16 -3.83 -8.66
CA ASN A 72 1.00 -3.88 -7.77
C ASN A 72 1.70 -5.25 -7.76
N ARG A 73 1.09 -6.31 -8.31
CA ARG A 73 1.72 -7.62 -8.45
C ARG A 73 2.98 -7.58 -9.32
N LEU A 74 3.09 -6.60 -10.22
CA LEU A 74 4.27 -6.40 -11.06
C LEU A 74 5.52 -6.03 -10.25
N THR A 75 5.36 -5.47 -9.05
CA THR A 75 6.48 -5.19 -8.13
C THR A 75 7.28 -6.45 -7.79
N LEU A 76 6.60 -7.61 -7.71
CA LEU A 76 7.23 -8.90 -7.40
C LEU A 76 8.24 -9.34 -8.47
N THR A 77 8.05 -8.92 -9.72
CA THR A 77 8.91 -9.29 -10.86
C THR A 77 10.01 -8.26 -11.12
N ALA A 78 10.02 -7.13 -10.39
CA ALA A 78 11.03 -6.07 -10.46
C ALA A 78 11.85 -6.04 -9.15
N PRO A 79 13.01 -6.73 -9.06
CA PRO A 79 13.70 -6.96 -7.79
C PRO A 79 14.07 -5.69 -7.02
N ALA A 80 14.50 -4.62 -7.70
CA ALA A 80 14.83 -3.34 -7.06
C ALA A 80 13.58 -2.69 -6.42
N VAL A 81 12.51 -2.57 -7.21
CA VAL A 81 11.22 -2.03 -6.74
C VAL A 81 10.64 -2.88 -5.62
N ARG A 82 10.71 -4.21 -5.75
CA ARG A 82 10.29 -5.10 -4.67
C ARG A 82 11.04 -4.82 -3.37
N THR A 83 12.37 -4.62 -3.43
CA THR A 83 13.16 -4.28 -2.25
C THR A 83 12.66 -2.98 -1.60
N HIS A 84 12.43 -1.91 -2.38
CA HIS A 84 11.88 -0.66 -1.85
C HIS A 84 10.51 -0.85 -1.18
N VAL A 85 9.64 -1.64 -1.80
CA VAL A 85 8.31 -1.95 -1.25
C VAL A 85 8.42 -2.69 0.08
N GLU A 86 9.22 -3.75 0.14
CA GLU A 86 9.28 -4.62 1.32
C GLU A 86 10.01 -3.96 2.51
N GLU A 87 11.09 -3.23 2.23
CA GLU A 87 11.76 -2.44 3.26
C GLU A 87 10.90 -1.26 3.72
N GLY A 88 10.16 -0.64 2.79
CA GLY A 88 9.18 0.38 3.11
C GLY A 88 8.06 -0.15 4.02
N LEU A 89 7.46 -1.31 3.69
CA LEU A 89 6.44 -1.96 4.52
C LEU A 89 6.97 -2.32 5.90
N LYS A 90 8.20 -2.88 5.98
CA LYS A 90 8.86 -3.14 7.25
C LYS A 90 8.96 -1.86 8.09
N ALA A 91 9.54 -0.80 7.55
CA ALA A 91 9.73 0.45 8.27
C ALA A 91 8.40 1.10 8.70
N LEU A 92 7.37 1.01 7.83
CA LEU A 92 6.02 1.47 8.15
C LEU A 92 5.44 0.69 9.34
N ILE A 93 5.55 -0.65 9.33
CA ILE A 93 5.02 -1.50 10.39
C ILE A 93 5.77 -1.25 11.71
N GLU A 94 7.09 -1.18 11.68
CA GLU A 94 7.92 -0.87 12.85
C GLU A 94 7.58 0.50 13.46
N THR A 95 7.18 1.47 12.64
CA THR A 95 6.85 2.83 13.07
C THR A 95 5.44 2.94 13.64
N TYR A 96 4.44 2.41 12.94
CA TYR A 96 3.03 2.62 13.25
C TYR A 96 2.39 1.48 14.03
N TYR A 97 2.97 0.28 13.96
CA TYR A 97 2.48 -0.94 14.59
C TYR A 97 3.61 -1.69 15.30
N PRO A 98 4.37 -1.04 16.21
CA PRO A 98 5.58 -1.62 16.83
C PRO A 98 5.31 -2.88 17.64
N ASP A 99 4.07 -3.10 18.02
CA ASP A 99 3.62 -4.27 18.79
C ASP A 99 3.18 -5.44 17.90
N ALA A 100 3.40 -5.39 16.59
CA ALA A 100 3.00 -6.45 15.67
C ALA A 100 3.71 -7.79 16.03
N GLU A 101 2.92 -8.85 16.19
CA GLU A 101 3.41 -10.20 16.52
C GLU A 101 3.31 -11.15 15.33
N VAL A 102 2.46 -10.84 14.34
CA VAL A 102 2.27 -11.66 13.14
C VAL A 102 1.77 -10.80 11.98
N LEU A 103 2.22 -11.09 10.77
CA LEU A 103 1.72 -10.45 9.56
C LEU A 103 0.73 -11.37 8.83
N MET A 104 -0.42 -10.82 8.41
CA MET A 104 -1.43 -11.56 7.65
C MET A 104 -1.65 -10.93 6.29
N GLY A 105 -1.26 -11.65 5.23
CA GLY A 105 -1.47 -11.19 3.86
C GLY A 105 -2.91 -11.37 3.41
N THR A 106 -3.41 -10.44 2.60
CA THR A 106 -4.67 -10.62 1.88
C THR A 106 -4.45 -11.48 0.65
N SER A 107 -5.32 -12.42 0.38
CA SER A 107 -5.20 -13.20 -0.85
C SER A 107 -5.81 -12.42 -2.05
N THR A 108 -5.07 -12.34 -3.16
CA THR A 108 -3.85 -13.10 -3.44
C THR A 108 -2.61 -12.23 -3.36
N ALA A 109 -2.70 -10.95 -3.71
CA ALA A 109 -1.54 -10.10 -3.94
C ALA A 109 -0.76 -9.77 -2.65
N GLY A 110 -1.45 -9.59 -1.51
CA GLY A 110 -0.80 -9.32 -0.22
C GLY A 110 0.02 -10.47 0.35
N ILE A 111 -0.18 -11.72 -0.12
CA ILE A 111 0.51 -12.89 0.45
C ILE A 111 2.03 -12.80 0.31
N ALA A 112 2.52 -12.50 -0.90
CA ALA A 112 3.96 -12.47 -1.16
C ALA A 112 4.63 -11.31 -0.39
N HIS A 113 4.00 -10.14 -0.37
CA HIS A 113 4.48 -8.97 0.38
C HIS A 113 4.51 -9.24 1.88
N ALA A 114 3.46 -9.85 2.45
CA ALA A 114 3.46 -10.26 3.85
C ALA A 114 4.58 -11.25 4.16
N ALA A 115 4.85 -12.22 3.26
CA ALA A 115 5.89 -13.23 3.46
C ALA A 115 7.29 -12.60 3.48
N ILE A 116 7.59 -11.72 2.53
CA ILE A 116 8.92 -11.11 2.43
C ILE A 116 9.12 -10.12 3.59
N THR A 117 8.13 -9.26 3.86
CA THR A 117 8.19 -8.30 4.97
C THR A 117 8.34 -9.02 6.32
N ALA A 118 7.56 -10.09 6.57
CA ALA A 118 7.67 -10.88 7.79
C ALA A 118 9.07 -11.51 7.92
N HIS A 119 9.65 -12.02 6.82
CA HIS A 119 11.02 -12.52 6.79
C HIS A 119 12.03 -11.45 7.21
N LEU A 120 11.90 -10.22 6.65
CA LEU A 120 12.78 -9.08 7.00
C LEU A 120 12.64 -8.64 8.46
N MET A 121 11.46 -8.82 9.06
CA MET A 121 11.17 -8.48 10.45
C MET A 121 11.44 -9.63 11.44
N GLY A 122 11.67 -10.84 10.95
CA GLY A 122 11.77 -12.03 11.79
C GLY A 122 10.45 -12.43 12.46
N LEU A 123 9.31 -12.03 11.89
CA LEU A 123 7.97 -12.32 12.40
C LEU A 123 7.33 -13.53 11.70
N PRO A 124 6.45 -14.28 12.41
CA PRO A 124 5.59 -15.25 11.76
C PRO A 124 4.60 -14.58 10.80
N MET A 125 4.16 -15.33 9.78
CA MET A 125 3.15 -14.86 8.84
C MET A 125 2.11 -15.94 8.54
N GLY A 126 0.97 -15.48 8.07
CA GLY A 126 -0.10 -16.26 7.46
C GLY A 126 -0.82 -15.45 6.41
N TYR A 127 -1.94 -15.93 5.92
CA TYR A 127 -2.80 -15.18 5.00
C TYR A 127 -4.26 -15.56 5.14
N VAL A 128 -5.14 -14.67 4.70
CA VAL A 128 -6.59 -14.90 4.70
C VAL A 128 -7.08 -15.05 3.28
N ARG A 129 -7.77 -16.17 3.00
CA ARG A 129 -8.33 -16.47 1.67
C ARG A 129 -9.62 -15.70 1.43
N SER A 130 -9.87 -15.37 0.18
CA SER A 130 -11.19 -14.91 -0.28
C SER A 130 -12.16 -16.10 -0.30
N GLY A 131 -13.15 -16.09 0.60
CA GLY A 131 -14.18 -17.14 0.70
C GLY A 131 -13.80 -18.36 1.57
N ALA A 132 -14.81 -19.00 2.14
CA ALA A 132 -14.66 -20.23 2.92
C ALA A 132 -14.43 -21.46 2.02
N LYS A 133 -13.76 -22.51 2.56
CA LYS A 133 -13.66 -23.80 1.87
C LYS A 133 -15.03 -24.50 1.84
N ASP A 134 -15.45 -24.98 0.67
CA ASP A 134 -16.68 -25.75 0.50
C ASP A 134 -16.69 -27.09 1.27
N HIS A 135 -15.51 -27.59 1.67
CA HIS A 135 -15.35 -28.88 2.34
C HIS A 135 -14.48 -28.75 3.60
N GLY A 136 -15.09 -28.91 4.77
CA GLY A 136 -14.45 -28.97 6.09
C GLY A 136 -14.16 -27.60 6.71
N ARG A 137 -14.22 -27.54 8.03
CA ARG A 137 -14.10 -26.37 8.94
C ARG A 137 -13.80 -25.07 8.23
N GLY A 138 -14.77 -24.15 8.18
CA GLY A 138 -14.77 -22.89 7.44
C GLY A 138 -13.67 -21.88 7.81
N ASN A 139 -12.42 -22.34 7.96
CA ASN A 139 -11.31 -21.50 8.28
C ASN A 139 -10.72 -20.88 7.02
N GLN A 140 -10.87 -19.56 6.90
CA GLN A 140 -10.29 -18.77 5.81
C GLN A 140 -8.81 -18.46 6.07
N ILE A 141 -8.33 -18.64 7.31
CA ILE A 141 -6.98 -18.30 7.74
C ILE A 141 -6.06 -19.49 7.47
N GLU A 142 -5.00 -19.24 6.74
CA GLU A 142 -3.91 -20.20 6.50
C GLU A 142 -2.67 -19.74 7.26
N GLY A 143 -2.11 -20.67 8.03
CA GLY A 143 -1.10 -20.42 9.04
C GLY A 143 -1.66 -20.60 10.45
N LYS A 144 -0.81 -20.38 11.46
CA LYS A 144 -1.21 -20.45 12.87
C LYS A 144 -1.53 -19.04 13.37
N LEU A 145 -2.71 -18.88 13.98
CA LEU A 145 -3.13 -17.66 14.66
C LEU A 145 -3.60 -18.03 16.05
N GLU A 146 -3.10 -17.33 17.06
CA GLU A 146 -3.49 -17.54 18.45
C GLU A 146 -4.46 -16.44 18.90
N LYS A 147 -5.36 -16.80 19.81
CA LYS A 147 -6.30 -15.81 20.35
C LYS A 147 -5.56 -14.71 21.12
N GLY A 148 -5.89 -13.46 20.83
CA GLY A 148 -5.28 -12.28 21.42
C GLY A 148 -3.96 -11.87 20.75
N GLN A 149 -3.50 -12.60 19.73
CA GLN A 149 -2.29 -12.25 18.99
C GLN A 149 -2.47 -10.96 18.19
N LYS A 150 -1.48 -10.10 18.25
CA LYS A 150 -1.48 -8.79 17.60
C LYS A 150 -1.08 -8.91 16.13
N VAL A 151 -2.02 -8.56 15.24
CA VAL A 151 -1.91 -8.77 13.80
C VAL A 151 -1.82 -7.44 13.05
N VAL A 152 -0.92 -7.35 12.07
CA VAL A 152 -0.97 -6.36 11.00
C VAL A 152 -1.36 -7.05 9.69
N VAL A 153 -2.39 -6.52 9.02
CA VAL A 153 -2.81 -6.98 7.69
C VAL A 153 -1.95 -6.30 6.63
N VAL A 154 -1.40 -7.08 5.71
CA VAL A 154 -0.62 -6.58 4.57
C VAL A 154 -1.45 -6.70 3.30
N GLU A 155 -1.63 -5.56 2.61
CA GLU A 155 -2.42 -5.45 1.38
C GLU A 155 -1.60 -4.79 0.27
N ASP A 156 -1.86 -5.11 -0.99
CA ASP A 156 -1.20 -4.46 -2.11
C ASP A 156 -1.89 -3.15 -2.52
N LEU A 157 -3.22 -3.13 -2.52
CA LEU A 157 -3.99 -2.00 -3.06
C LEU A 157 -5.31 -1.78 -2.30
N ILE A 158 -5.50 -0.58 -1.80
CA ILE A 158 -6.78 -0.15 -1.23
C ILE A 158 -7.53 0.78 -2.18
N SER A 159 -8.67 0.33 -2.70
CA SER A 159 -9.61 1.13 -3.47
C SER A 159 -10.84 1.51 -2.62
N THR A 160 -11.85 0.66 -2.59
CA THR A 160 -13.06 0.84 -1.78
C THR A 160 -13.03 0.12 -0.42
N GLY A 161 -11.94 -0.58 -0.10
CA GLY A 161 -11.69 -1.20 1.20
C GLY A 161 -12.51 -2.43 1.54
N GLY A 162 -13.41 -2.90 0.64
CA GLY A 162 -14.31 -4.01 0.96
C GLY A 162 -13.57 -5.30 1.29
N SER A 163 -12.69 -5.75 0.41
CA SER A 163 -11.95 -7.01 0.56
C SER A 163 -11.06 -7.06 1.81
N VAL A 164 -10.34 -5.98 2.07
CA VAL A 164 -9.45 -5.93 3.24
C VAL A 164 -10.22 -5.91 4.56
N ILE A 165 -11.41 -5.30 4.59
CA ILE A 165 -12.29 -5.31 5.76
C ILE A 165 -12.81 -6.73 6.05
N GLU A 166 -13.19 -7.50 5.02
CA GLU A 166 -13.55 -8.91 5.18
C GLU A 166 -12.41 -9.73 5.82
N VAL A 167 -11.16 -9.42 5.48
CA VAL A 167 -9.97 -10.03 6.09
C VAL A 167 -9.84 -9.63 7.56
N VAL A 168 -10.00 -8.33 7.86
CA VAL A 168 -9.96 -7.82 9.25
C VAL A 168 -11.03 -8.48 10.10
N ASP A 169 -12.26 -8.60 9.58
CA ASP A 169 -13.38 -9.22 10.30
C ASP A 169 -13.11 -10.71 10.57
N ALA A 170 -12.63 -11.46 9.56
CA ALA A 170 -12.26 -12.87 9.73
C ALA A 170 -11.17 -13.08 10.81
N LEU A 171 -10.18 -12.19 10.87
CA LEU A 171 -9.12 -12.26 11.89
C LEU A 171 -9.66 -11.93 13.28
N ARG A 172 -10.54 -10.92 13.40
CA ARG A 172 -11.21 -10.56 14.67
C ARG A 172 -12.14 -11.68 15.15
N GLU A 173 -12.90 -12.31 14.25
CA GLU A 173 -13.74 -13.46 14.56
C GLU A 173 -12.91 -14.66 15.06
N ALA A 174 -11.70 -14.84 14.55
CA ALA A 174 -10.75 -15.85 15.04
C ALA A 174 -10.10 -15.47 16.38
N GLY A 175 -10.39 -14.26 16.89
CA GLY A 175 -9.93 -13.78 18.18
C GLY A 175 -8.61 -13.01 18.16
N ALA A 176 -8.12 -12.59 17.00
CA ALA A 176 -6.95 -11.74 16.89
C ALA A 176 -7.24 -10.29 17.31
N GLU A 177 -6.21 -9.60 17.78
CA GLU A 177 -6.17 -8.16 17.93
C GLU A 177 -5.59 -7.54 16.65
N VAL A 178 -6.44 -7.04 15.75
CA VAL A 178 -5.98 -6.40 14.51
C VAL A 178 -5.55 -4.97 14.82
N LEU A 179 -4.24 -4.69 14.76
CA LEU A 179 -3.66 -3.38 15.02
C LEU A 179 -3.95 -2.40 13.89
N GLY A 180 -3.93 -2.88 12.64
CA GLY A 180 -4.19 -2.08 11.46
C GLY A 180 -3.81 -2.77 10.16
N ILE A 181 -3.78 -1.97 9.09
CA ILE A 181 -3.45 -2.39 7.74
C ILE A 181 -2.22 -1.61 7.27
N ALA A 182 -1.23 -2.33 6.74
CA ALA A 182 -0.10 -1.78 6.01
C ALA A 182 -0.28 -2.08 4.51
N SER A 183 -0.33 -1.08 3.65
CA SER A 183 -0.55 -1.30 2.22
C SER A 183 0.49 -0.60 1.35
N ILE A 184 0.69 -1.12 0.13
CA ILE A 184 1.62 -0.50 -0.83
C ILE A 184 1.01 0.80 -1.34
N PHE A 185 -0.25 0.74 -1.76
CA PHE A 185 -0.90 1.87 -2.42
C PHE A 185 -2.36 2.01 -2.01
N THR A 186 -2.83 3.26 -1.89
CA THR A 186 -4.25 3.57 -1.72
C THR A 186 -4.73 4.60 -2.73
N TYR A 187 -5.93 4.39 -3.27
CA TYR A 187 -6.61 5.43 -4.05
C TYR A 187 -7.11 6.60 -3.18
N GLY A 188 -7.27 6.40 -1.87
CA GLY A 188 -7.84 7.42 -0.98
C GLY A 188 -9.29 7.79 -1.31
N MET A 189 -10.03 6.88 -1.93
CA MET A 189 -11.44 7.11 -2.28
C MET A 189 -12.29 7.30 -1.04
N LYS A 190 -13.20 8.27 -1.06
CA LYS A 190 -14.12 8.59 0.04
C LYS A 190 -14.82 7.35 0.61
N LYS A 191 -15.37 6.49 -0.28
CA LYS A 191 -16.04 5.25 0.12
C LYS A 191 -15.10 4.28 0.87
N GLY A 192 -13.83 4.22 0.49
CA GLY A 192 -12.82 3.40 1.16
C GLY A 192 -12.53 3.94 2.56
N LEU A 193 -12.30 5.24 2.67
CA LEU A 193 -12.03 5.91 3.95
C LEU A 193 -13.22 5.75 4.94
N GLU A 194 -14.45 5.96 4.47
CA GLU A 194 -15.66 5.79 5.27
C GLU A 194 -15.83 4.35 5.79
N ARG A 195 -15.55 3.36 4.94
CA ARG A 195 -15.62 1.94 5.31
C ARG A 195 -14.57 1.54 6.34
N LEU A 196 -13.31 1.97 6.14
CA LEU A 196 -12.23 1.71 7.10
C LEU A 196 -12.55 2.34 8.46
N ALA A 197 -13.05 3.58 8.46
CA ALA A 197 -13.48 4.25 9.67
C ALA A 197 -14.65 3.51 10.37
N ALA A 198 -15.66 3.09 9.61
CA ALA A 198 -16.78 2.31 10.14
C ALA A 198 -16.35 0.95 10.70
N ALA A 199 -15.34 0.30 10.09
CA ALA A 199 -14.74 -0.93 10.58
C ALA A 199 -13.76 -0.71 11.75
N ASN A 200 -13.56 0.54 12.18
CA ASN A 200 -12.59 0.91 13.22
C ASN A 200 -11.20 0.26 12.97
N VAL A 201 -10.68 0.43 11.77
CA VAL A 201 -9.34 -0.04 11.40
C VAL A 201 -8.61 1.03 10.62
N GLN A 202 -7.36 1.30 11.01
CA GLN A 202 -6.50 2.25 10.32
C GLN A 202 -5.73 1.55 9.19
N ASN A 203 -5.61 2.24 8.04
CA ASN A 203 -4.68 1.86 6.98
C ASN A 203 -3.60 2.92 6.85
N ILE A 204 -2.34 2.48 6.81
CA ILE A 204 -1.19 3.30 6.42
C ILE A 204 -0.64 2.71 5.12
N SER A 205 -0.43 3.56 4.11
CA SER A 205 0.08 3.14 2.80
C SER A 205 1.44 3.76 2.52
N LEU A 206 2.29 3.04 1.78
CA LEU A 206 3.59 3.57 1.34
C LEU A 206 3.42 4.74 0.38
N SER A 207 2.44 4.65 -0.53
CA SER A 207 2.11 5.72 -1.46
C SER A 207 0.59 5.84 -1.65
N ASN A 208 0.17 6.90 -2.32
CA ASN A 208 -1.23 7.21 -2.54
C ASN A 208 -1.45 7.89 -3.88
N PHE A 209 -2.72 8.02 -4.24
CA PHE A 209 -3.14 8.57 -5.53
C PHE A 209 -2.68 10.01 -5.76
N ASP A 210 -2.72 10.89 -4.75
CA ASP A 210 -2.31 12.28 -4.91
C ASP A 210 -0.81 12.40 -5.20
N THR A 211 0.02 11.70 -4.42
CA THR A 211 1.47 11.64 -4.66
C THR A 211 1.78 11.05 -6.03
N LEU A 212 1.07 9.98 -6.43
CA LEU A 212 1.28 9.32 -7.71
C LEU A 212 1.04 10.27 -8.90
N ILE A 213 -0.07 11.02 -8.90
CA ILE A 213 -0.39 11.92 -10.01
C ILE A 213 0.54 13.14 -10.06
N GLU A 214 1.06 13.59 -8.91
CA GLU A 214 2.06 14.65 -8.84
C GLU A 214 3.38 14.20 -9.44
N VAL A 215 3.91 13.04 -9.02
CA VAL A 215 5.12 12.43 -9.60
C VAL A 215 4.91 12.17 -11.10
N ALA A 216 3.77 11.63 -11.51
CA ALA A 216 3.47 11.38 -12.92
C ALA A 216 3.48 12.64 -13.78
N ALA A 217 3.02 13.78 -13.23
CA ALA A 217 3.05 15.07 -13.92
C ALA A 217 4.46 15.68 -13.95
N GLU A 218 5.24 15.51 -12.89
CA GLU A 218 6.64 15.98 -12.82
C GLU A 218 7.54 15.21 -13.79
N GLU A 219 7.33 13.90 -13.93
CA GLU A 219 8.10 13.02 -14.80
C GLU A 219 7.57 12.94 -16.25
N GLY A 220 6.46 13.63 -16.54
CA GLY A 220 5.91 13.74 -17.91
C GLY A 220 5.09 12.53 -18.38
N TYR A 221 4.61 11.68 -17.46
CA TYR A 221 3.65 10.60 -17.80
C TYR A 221 2.27 11.16 -18.13
N ILE A 222 1.92 12.30 -17.53
CA ILE A 222 0.68 13.04 -17.81
C ILE A 222 0.95 14.54 -17.89
N GLU A 223 0.05 15.29 -18.53
CA GLU A 223 0.08 16.74 -18.51
C GLU A 223 -0.32 17.27 -17.11
N LYS A 224 0.29 18.37 -16.66
CA LYS A 224 0.02 18.95 -15.32
C LYS A 224 -1.44 19.34 -15.08
N ASP A 225 -2.13 19.76 -16.13
CA ASP A 225 -3.56 20.12 -16.06
C ASP A 225 -4.47 18.90 -15.84
N ALA A 226 -4.02 17.69 -16.16
CA ALA A 226 -4.77 16.46 -15.91
C ALA A 226 -4.92 16.14 -14.41
N CYS A 227 -4.03 16.63 -13.54
CA CYS A 227 -4.09 16.33 -12.10
C CYS A 227 -5.44 16.73 -11.47
N GLY A 228 -6.01 17.87 -11.88
CA GLY A 228 -7.32 18.32 -11.39
C GLY A 228 -8.44 17.34 -11.72
N ARG A 229 -8.48 16.86 -12.98
CA ARG A 229 -9.48 15.87 -13.45
C ARG A 229 -9.31 14.53 -12.77
N LEU A 230 -8.07 14.08 -12.54
CA LEU A 230 -7.77 12.84 -11.84
C LEU A 230 -8.25 12.89 -10.38
N ARG A 231 -8.09 14.02 -9.68
CA ARG A 231 -8.63 14.21 -8.33
C ARG A 231 -10.17 14.17 -8.32
N GLN A 232 -10.84 14.81 -9.31
CA GLN A 232 -12.30 14.73 -9.44
C GLN A 232 -12.78 13.27 -9.57
N PHE A 233 -12.10 12.47 -10.41
CA PHE A 233 -12.39 11.04 -10.50
C PHE A 233 -12.24 10.33 -9.15
N ARG A 234 -11.12 10.53 -8.44
CA ARG A 234 -10.88 9.92 -7.13
C ARG A 234 -11.99 10.26 -6.12
N ASP A 235 -12.43 11.51 -6.11
CA ASP A 235 -13.44 12.01 -5.18
C ASP A 235 -14.85 11.48 -5.49
N ASN A 236 -15.18 11.33 -6.78
CA ASN A 236 -16.45 10.77 -7.23
C ASN A 236 -16.30 9.92 -8.51
N PRO A 237 -15.89 8.65 -8.39
CA PRO A 237 -15.65 7.78 -9.56
C PRO A 237 -16.89 7.51 -10.44
N SER A 238 -18.09 7.79 -9.92
CA SER A 238 -19.35 7.61 -10.66
C SER A 238 -19.76 8.82 -11.48
N ASP A 239 -19.08 9.96 -11.28
CA ASP A 239 -19.31 11.19 -12.04
C ASP A 239 -18.33 11.23 -13.22
N GLU A 240 -18.86 11.25 -14.44
CA GLU A 240 -18.05 11.27 -15.66
C GLU A 240 -17.62 12.68 -16.08
N SER A 241 -17.95 13.73 -15.31
CA SER A 241 -17.61 15.15 -15.64
C SER A 241 -16.11 15.41 -15.68
N TRP A 242 -15.30 14.57 -15.01
CA TRP A 242 -13.84 14.66 -15.04
C TRP A 242 -13.24 14.40 -16.45
N MET A 243 -14.00 13.81 -17.37
CA MET A 243 -13.56 13.54 -18.75
C MET A 243 -13.71 14.75 -19.70
N GLN A 244 -14.30 15.85 -19.23
CA GLN A 244 -14.55 17.04 -20.03
C GLN A 244 -13.36 18.01 -20.02
#